data_2b549c010fa390ee094678a0e8ad8f6f
#
_entry.id   2b549c010fa390ee094678a0e8ad8f6f
#
_cell.length_a   1.000
_cell.length_b   1.000
_cell.length_c   1.000
_cell.angle_alpha   90.00
_cell.angle_beta   90.00
_cell.angle_gamma   90.00
#
_symmetry.space_group_name_H-M   'P 1'
#
loop_
_entity.id
_entity.type
_entity.pdbx_description
1 polymer ?
#
loop_
_entity_poly.entity_id
_entity_poly.type
_entity_poly.pdbx_seq_one_letter_code
_entity_poly.pdbx_strand_id
1 'polypeptide(L)'
;MPPKEYAEYHGLKEDDKEDKANWFTLLRNAPSTFWKVGLVQFFCWAGFLYMWTYTTGAIAETCWHTTDKASEAFQEAGNWVGILFAVQAVGSVLWAVVLPQFKNTKLAYSVSLILGGIGFAIVPLFENQYVQFIPFLLIGCGWAAMLAMPFTFVTNALEGYGHMGAYLGLFNGTICIPQIVAALLGGIILSLVGSAEASMMYVAGASLIIGAVCVTAIKDK
;
A
#
# COMPACT_ATOMS: atom_id res chain seq x y z
N MET A 1 1.99 -27.58 -25.22
CA MET A 1 1.16 -28.78 -24.93
C MET A 1 -0.28 -28.32 -24.67
N PRO A 2 -1.29 -28.97 -25.26
CA PRO A 2 -2.67 -28.71 -24.90
C PRO A 2 -2.93 -29.06 -23.43
N PRO A 3 -3.86 -28.39 -22.73
CA PRO A 3 -4.08 -28.60 -21.28
C PRO A 3 -4.38 -30.04 -20.85
N LYS A 4 -5.01 -30.84 -21.72
CA LYS A 4 -5.30 -32.25 -21.45
C LYS A 4 -4.05 -33.15 -21.45
N GLU A 5 -3.13 -32.97 -22.40
CA GLU A 5 -1.86 -33.71 -22.45
C GLU A 5 -0.94 -33.36 -21.27
N TYR A 6 -0.99 -32.10 -20.80
CA TYR A 6 -0.23 -31.66 -19.63
C TYR A 6 -0.73 -32.34 -18.35
N ALA A 7 -2.05 -32.44 -18.18
CA ALA A 7 -2.66 -33.08 -17.03
C ALA A 7 -2.34 -34.58 -16.99
N GLU A 8 -2.42 -35.27 -18.15
CA GLU A 8 -2.12 -36.68 -18.29
C GLU A 8 -0.63 -36.99 -18.04
N TYR A 9 0.28 -36.14 -18.54
CA TYR A 9 1.72 -36.28 -18.34
C TYR A 9 2.13 -36.10 -16.86
N HIS A 10 1.45 -35.25 -16.09
CA HIS A 10 1.72 -35.02 -14.69
C HIS A 10 0.85 -35.83 -13.72
N GLY A 11 0.03 -36.77 -14.23
CA GLY A 11 -0.83 -37.61 -13.39
C GLY A 11 -1.88 -36.83 -12.59
N LEU A 12 -2.24 -35.64 -13.06
CA LEU A 12 -3.28 -34.83 -12.46
C LEU A 12 -4.63 -35.45 -12.80
N LYS A 13 -5.39 -35.86 -11.80
CA LYS A 13 -6.74 -36.40 -12.02
C LYS A 13 -7.64 -35.30 -12.59
N GLU A 14 -8.44 -35.64 -13.60
CA GLU A 14 -9.41 -34.79 -14.31
C GLU A 14 -10.58 -34.29 -13.41
N ASP A 15 -10.47 -34.46 -12.09
CA ASP A 15 -11.53 -34.18 -11.12
C ASP A 15 -11.58 -32.73 -10.63
N ASP A 16 -10.71 -31.85 -11.12
CA ASP A 16 -10.92 -30.41 -11.01
C ASP A 16 -11.72 -29.91 -12.23
N LYS A 17 -12.96 -30.38 -12.40
CA LYS A 17 -13.98 -29.45 -12.88
C LYS A 17 -13.95 -28.31 -11.90
N GLU A 18 -13.25 -27.21 -12.25
CA GLU A 18 -13.46 -25.91 -11.61
C GLU A 18 -14.98 -25.67 -11.64
N ASP A 19 -15.65 -26.09 -10.57
CA ASP A 19 -16.96 -25.54 -10.26
C ASP A 19 -16.75 -24.05 -10.35
N LYS A 20 -17.43 -23.39 -11.30
CA LYS A 20 -17.31 -21.96 -11.50
C LYS A 20 -17.64 -21.32 -10.17
N ALA A 21 -16.61 -21.13 -9.35
CA ALA A 21 -16.74 -20.67 -8.00
C ALA A 21 -17.41 -19.29 -8.08
N ASN A 22 -18.66 -19.21 -7.65
CA ASN A 22 -19.39 -17.97 -7.65
C ASN A 22 -18.64 -17.00 -6.72
N TRP A 23 -18.10 -15.92 -7.28
CA TRP A 23 -17.33 -14.93 -6.54
C TRP A 23 -18.01 -14.45 -5.26
N PHE A 24 -19.35 -14.36 -5.25
CA PHE A 24 -20.12 -13.98 -4.09
C PHE A 24 -20.05 -15.05 -2.98
N THR A 25 -20.12 -16.33 -3.36
CA THR A 25 -19.98 -17.45 -2.42
C THR A 25 -18.57 -17.50 -1.84
N LEU A 26 -17.54 -17.23 -2.64
CA LEU A 26 -16.15 -17.14 -2.18
C LEU A 26 -15.98 -16.03 -1.16
N LEU A 27 -16.48 -14.81 -1.44
CA LEU A 27 -16.41 -13.68 -0.51
C LEU A 27 -17.12 -14.00 0.80
N ARG A 28 -18.31 -14.61 0.75
CA ARG A 28 -19.07 -14.98 1.96
C ARG A 28 -18.33 -16.02 2.81
N ASN A 29 -17.62 -16.93 2.20
CA ASN A 29 -16.87 -18.01 2.86
C ASN A 29 -15.41 -17.62 3.16
N ALA A 30 -14.98 -16.42 2.80
CA ALA A 30 -13.62 -15.98 3.02
C ALA A 30 -13.27 -15.97 4.54
N PRO A 31 -12.06 -16.41 4.90
CA PRO A 31 -11.64 -16.42 6.31
C PRO A 31 -11.60 -14.99 6.88
N SER A 32 -11.81 -14.86 8.18
CA SER A 32 -11.82 -13.55 8.85
C SER A 32 -10.53 -12.75 8.62
N THR A 33 -9.40 -13.43 8.46
CA THR A 33 -8.11 -12.82 8.14
C THR A 33 -8.14 -12.09 6.80
N PHE A 34 -8.81 -12.65 5.78
CA PHE A 34 -8.98 -12.00 4.46
C PHE A 34 -9.56 -10.57 4.61
N TRP A 35 -10.63 -10.42 5.38
CA TRP A 35 -11.29 -9.14 5.61
C TRP A 35 -10.47 -8.18 6.46
N LYS A 36 -9.79 -8.69 7.49
CA LYS A 36 -8.95 -7.87 8.36
C LYS A 36 -7.72 -7.34 7.63
N VAL A 37 -7.09 -8.17 6.83
CA VAL A 37 -5.98 -7.74 5.97
C VAL A 37 -6.48 -6.79 4.89
N GLY A 38 -7.67 -7.05 4.32
CA GLY A 38 -8.34 -6.13 3.39
C GLY A 38 -8.57 -4.73 4.00
N LEU A 39 -8.95 -4.65 5.27
CA LEU A 39 -9.10 -3.38 5.98
C LEU A 39 -7.75 -2.64 6.14
N VAL A 40 -6.68 -3.34 6.47
CA VAL A 40 -5.33 -2.74 6.51
C VAL A 40 -4.96 -2.20 5.13
N GLN A 41 -5.18 -3.01 4.08
CA GLN A 41 -4.91 -2.62 2.69
C GLN A 41 -5.72 -1.39 2.28
N PHE A 42 -6.97 -1.27 2.75
CA PHE A 42 -7.81 -0.10 2.46
C PHE A 42 -7.11 1.20 2.87
N PHE A 43 -6.62 1.28 4.09
CA PHE A 43 -5.93 2.48 4.57
C PHE A 43 -4.56 2.68 3.90
N CYS A 44 -3.79 1.61 3.70
CA CYS A 44 -2.48 1.70 3.05
C CYS A 44 -2.60 2.23 1.62
N TRP A 45 -3.46 1.64 0.79
CA TRP A 45 -3.62 2.05 -0.61
C TRP A 45 -4.22 3.44 -0.76
N ALA A 46 -5.13 3.85 0.14
CA ALA A 46 -5.63 5.23 0.18
C ALA A 46 -4.49 6.22 0.48
N GLY A 47 -3.65 5.93 1.48
CA GLY A 47 -2.50 6.76 1.83
C GLY A 47 -1.49 6.91 0.68
N PHE A 48 -1.14 5.79 0.02
CA PHE A 48 -0.22 5.84 -1.11
C PHE A 48 -0.82 6.49 -2.35
N LEU A 49 -2.14 6.38 -2.59
CA LEU A 49 -2.77 7.17 -3.65
C LEU A 49 -2.61 8.66 -3.40
N TYR A 50 -2.84 9.12 -2.17
CA TYR A 50 -2.62 10.53 -1.82
C TYR A 50 -1.16 10.96 -1.99
N MET A 51 -0.20 10.08 -1.68
CA MET A 51 1.20 10.33 -2.01
C MET A 51 1.38 10.62 -3.50
N TRP A 52 0.95 9.73 -4.38
CA TRP A 52 1.15 9.92 -5.82
C TRP A 52 0.42 11.16 -6.37
N THR A 53 -0.72 11.50 -5.79
CA THR A 53 -1.54 12.62 -6.27
C THR A 53 -1.02 13.97 -5.80
N TYR A 54 -0.56 14.05 -4.54
CA TYR A 54 -0.31 15.34 -3.89
C TYR A 54 1.17 15.62 -3.58
N THR A 55 2.09 14.66 -3.77
CA THR A 55 3.50 14.89 -3.41
C THR A 55 4.13 16.03 -4.20
N THR A 56 3.82 16.17 -5.50
CA THR A 56 4.42 17.26 -6.29
C THR A 56 4.02 18.63 -5.75
N GLY A 57 2.74 18.85 -5.47
CA GLY A 57 2.28 20.09 -4.87
C GLY A 57 2.82 20.28 -3.46
N ALA A 58 2.84 19.23 -2.64
CA ALA A 58 3.38 19.29 -1.29
C ALA A 58 4.86 19.71 -1.26
N ILE A 59 5.68 19.14 -2.14
CA ILE A 59 7.11 19.48 -2.26
C ILE A 59 7.30 20.88 -2.86
N ALA A 60 6.48 21.27 -3.86
CA ALA A 60 6.50 22.60 -4.42
C ALA A 60 6.15 23.68 -3.38
N GLU A 61 5.10 23.46 -2.57
CA GLU A 61 4.71 24.34 -1.47
C GLU A 61 5.82 24.44 -0.41
N THR A 62 6.40 23.31 -0.02
CA THR A 62 7.30 23.23 1.13
C THR A 62 8.72 23.68 0.79
N CYS A 63 9.29 23.22 -0.34
CA CYS A 63 10.69 23.44 -0.66
C CYS A 63 10.92 24.54 -1.70
N TRP A 64 9.95 24.82 -2.58
CA TRP A 64 10.02 25.88 -3.59
C TRP A 64 9.09 27.05 -3.33
N HIS A 65 8.29 26.99 -2.24
CA HIS A 65 7.36 28.04 -1.80
C HIS A 65 6.42 28.53 -2.90
N THR A 66 5.97 27.61 -3.77
CA THR A 66 5.07 27.93 -4.88
C THR A 66 3.87 27.00 -4.93
N THR A 67 2.72 27.58 -5.30
CA THR A 67 1.48 26.84 -5.63
C THR A 67 1.10 27.01 -7.09
N ASP A 68 1.81 27.84 -7.84
CA ASP A 68 1.55 28.08 -9.26
C ASP A 68 2.07 26.91 -10.10
N LYS A 69 1.15 26.07 -10.57
CA LYS A 69 1.43 24.88 -11.39
C LYS A 69 2.05 25.18 -12.74
N ALA A 70 1.96 26.44 -13.22
CA ALA A 70 2.57 26.88 -14.46
C ALA A 70 3.99 27.44 -14.27
N SER A 71 4.44 27.66 -13.03
CA SER A 71 5.75 28.23 -12.73
C SER A 71 6.89 27.23 -13.01
N GLU A 72 8.07 27.75 -13.33
CA GLU A 72 9.30 26.96 -13.49
C GLU A 72 9.66 26.25 -12.17
N ALA A 73 9.50 26.94 -11.03
CA ALA A 73 9.73 26.38 -9.71
C ALA A 73 8.87 25.13 -9.42
N PHE A 74 7.60 25.12 -9.88
CA PHE A 74 6.74 23.94 -9.73
C PHE A 74 7.24 22.78 -10.62
N GLN A 75 7.74 23.06 -11.82
CA GLN A 75 8.30 22.02 -12.70
C GLN A 75 9.60 21.44 -12.12
N GLU A 76 10.45 22.27 -11.52
CA GLU A 76 11.66 21.82 -10.82
C GLU A 76 11.31 20.94 -9.62
N ALA A 77 10.31 21.32 -8.81
CA ALA A 77 9.80 20.49 -7.73
C ALA A 77 9.30 19.12 -8.23
N GLY A 78 8.57 19.09 -9.35
CA GLY A 78 8.12 17.86 -10.00
C GLY A 78 9.26 16.94 -10.41
N ASN A 79 10.32 17.51 -11.01
CA ASN A 79 11.53 16.77 -11.35
C ASN A 79 12.21 16.19 -10.10
N TRP A 80 12.26 16.97 -9.01
CA TRP A 80 12.83 16.54 -7.75
C TRP A 80 12.04 15.40 -7.11
N VAL A 81 10.70 15.42 -7.21
CA VAL A 81 9.85 14.32 -6.73
C VAL A 81 10.20 12.99 -7.40
N GLY A 82 10.60 12.98 -8.66
CA GLY A 82 11.13 11.78 -9.31
C GLY A 82 12.35 11.20 -8.58
N ILE A 83 13.27 12.07 -8.11
CA ILE A 83 14.43 11.66 -7.28
C ILE A 83 13.96 11.13 -5.92
N LEU A 84 12.99 11.79 -5.28
CA LEU A 84 12.44 11.34 -4.00
C LEU A 84 11.77 9.96 -4.10
N PHE A 85 11.07 9.67 -5.18
CA PHE A 85 10.52 8.34 -5.42
C PHE A 85 11.60 7.28 -5.65
N ALA A 86 12.73 7.64 -6.29
CA ALA A 86 13.87 6.74 -6.36
C ALA A 86 14.48 6.48 -4.98
N VAL A 87 14.59 7.49 -4.12
CA VAL A 87 15.04 7.35 -2.72
C VAL A 87 14.07 6.45 -1.93
N GLN A 88 12.75 6.63 -2.11
CA GLN A 88 11.74 5.74 -1.53
C GLN A 88 11.95 4.28 -1.97
N ALA A 89 12.22 4.05 -3.27
CA ALA A 89 12.50 2.70 -3.77
C ALA A 89 13.75 2.09 -3.13
N VAL A 90 14.82 2.87 -2.96
CA VAL A 90 16.02 2.44 -2.21
C VAL A 90 15.66 2.08 -0.77
N GLY A 91 14.88 2.91 -0.07
CA GLY A 91 14.38 2.63 1.26
C GLY A 91 13.59 1.32 1.33
N SER A 92 12.76 1.05 0.32
CA SER A 92 11.98 -0.20 0.22
C SER A 92 12.89 -1.42 0.08
N VAL A 93 13.91 -1.36 -0.77
CA VAL A 93 14.85 -2.46 -0.98
C VAL A 93 15.65 -2.74 0.30
N LEU A 94 16.17 -1.70 0.94
CA LEU A 94 16.90 -1.83 2.19
C LEU A 94 16.01 -2.45 3.29
N TRP A 95 14.78 -2.00 3.41
CA TRP A 95 13.84 -2.51 4.40
C TRP A 95 13.40 -3.94 4.10
N ALA A 96 13.27 -4.32 2.84
CA ALA A 96 12.96 -5.71 2.45
C ALA A 96 14.00 -6.72 2.94
N VAL A 97 15.27 -6.31 3.08
CA VAL A 97 16.33 -7.15 3.68
C VAL A 97 16.17 -7.25 5.21
N VAL A 98 15.59 -6.23 5.84
CA VAL A 98 15.36 -6.20 7.30
C VAL A 98 14.11 -6.99 7.69
N LEU A 99 13.05 -6.96 6.88
CA LEU A 99 11.76 -7.59 7.18
C LEU A 99 11.84 -9.07 7.61
N PRO A 100 12.63 -9.95 6.95
CA PRO A 100 12.71 -11.36 7.34
C PRO A 100 13.39 -11.58 8.71
N GLN A 101 14.05 -10.58 9.27
CA GLN A 101 14.73 -10.69 10.57
C GLN A 101 13.75 -10.57 11.75
N PHE A 102 12.53 -10.08 11.51
CA PHE A 102 11.49 -10.03 12.53
C PHE A 102 10.89 -11.43 12.77
N LYS A 103 10.93 -11.87 14.01
CA LYS A 103 10.27 -13.13 14.42
C LYS A 103 8.75 -13.06 14.39
N ASN A 104 8.19 -11.86 14.55
CA ASN A 104 6.74 -11.64 14.57
C ASN A 104 6.34 -10.81 13.34
N THR A 105 5.64 -11.46 12.42
CA THR A 105 5.21 -10.88 11.14
C THR A 105 4.25 -9.69 11.33
N LYS A 106 3.37 -9.73 12.35
CA LYS A 106 2.47 -8.60 12.65
C LYS A 106 3.25 -7.40 13.17
N LEU A 107 4.21 -7.64 14.07
CA LEU A 107 5.07 -6.57 14.57
C LEU A 107 5.86 -5.93 13.42
N ALA A 108 6.45 -6.75 12.54
CA ALA A 108 7.15 -6.28 11.35
C ALA A 108 6.25 -5.38 10.49
N TYR A 109 5.01 -5.84 10.24
CA TYR A 109 4.06 -5.08 9.43
C TYR A 109 3.66 -3.76 10.11
N SER A 110 3.26 -3.81 11.40
CA SER A 110 2.86 -2.60 12.15
C SER A 110 4.00 -1.58 12.22
N VAL A 111 5.22 -2.01 12.57
CA VAL A 111 6.39 -1.12 12.65
C VAL A 111 6.68 -0.47 11.30
N SER A 112 6.62 -1.24 10.21
CA SER A 112 6.84 -0.71 8.86
C SER A 112 5.83 0.36 8.47
N LEU A 113 4.53 0.12 8.77
CA LEU A 113 3.48 1.10 8.50
C LEU A 113 3.62 2.34 9.37
N ILE A 114 4.03 2.20 10.64
CA ILE A 114 4.31 3.34 11.52
C ILE A 114 5.47 4.17 10.98
N LEU A 115 6.57 3.53 10.56
CA LEU A 115 7.70 4.24 9.94
C LEU A 115 7.28 4.99 8.69
N GLY A 116 6.53 4.34 7.80
CA GLY A 116 5.96 4.98 6.61
C GLY A 116 5.03 6.15 6.95
N GLY A 117 4.16 5.97 7.96
CA GLY A 117 3.26 7.01 8.44
C GLY A 117 3.98 8.22 9.04
N ILE A 118 5.03 7.99 9.83
CA ILE A 118 5.91 9.05 10.32
C ILE A 118 6.62 9.73 9.15
N GLY A 119 7.13 8.95 8.18
CA GLY A 119 7.74 9.49 6.96
C GLY A 119 6.82 10.50 6.28
N PHE A 120 5.56 10.14 6.03
CA PHE A 120 4.58 11.07 5.47
C PHE A 120 4.36 12.31 6.34
N ALA A 121 4.18 12.12 7.65
CA ALA A 121 3.87 13.21 8.56
C ALA A 121 4.99 14.26 8.68
N ILE A 122 6.24 13.88 8.44
CA ILE A 122 7.37 14.81 8.52
C ILE A 122 7.73 15.48 7.20
N VAL A 123 7.15 15.05 6.05
CA VAL A 123 7.38 15.72 4.75
C VAL A 123 7.11 17.22 4.82
N PRO A 124 5.98 17.72 5.35
CA PRO A 124 5.68 19.14 5.38
C PRO A 124 6.56 19.97 6.35
N LEU A 125 7.39 19.30 7.17
CA LEU A 125 8.20 19.97 8.20
C LEU A 125 9.60 20.37 7.68
N PHE A 126 10.01 19.89 6.51
CA PHE A 126 11.36 20.11 5.99
C PHE A 126 11.33 20.93 4.70
N GLU A 127 11.78 22.17 4.77
CA GLU A 127 11.88 23.07 3.62
C GLU A 127 13.07 22.77 2.70
N ASN A 128 14.06 22.05 3.21
CA ASN A 128 15.26 21.71 2.45
C ASN A 128 15.02 20.44 1.62
N GLN A 129 15.14 20.55 0.30
CA GLN A 129 14.91 19.45 -0.66
C GLN A 129 15.76 18.20 -0.39
N TYR A 130 17.01 18.33 0.11
CA TYR A 130 17.88 17.19 0.40
C TYR A 130 17.48 16.48 1.70
N VAL A 131 16.95 17.21 2.67
CA VAL A 131 16.46 16.63 3.93
C VAL A 131 15.22 15.77 3.68
N GLN A 132 14.49 16.03 2.59
CA GLN A 132 13.36 15.20 2.14
C GLN A 132 13.73 13.75 1.84
N PHE A 133 15.00 13.41 1.67
CA PHE A 133 15.45 12.02 1.54
C PHE A 133 15.11 11.17 2.78
N ILE A 134 15.14 11.76 3.98
CA ILE A 134 14.84 11.05 5.23
C ILE A 134 13.39 10.57 5.26
N PRO A 135 12.35 11.43 5.11
CA PRO A 135 10.98 10.98 5.06
C PRO A 135 10.71 9.96 3.94
N PHE A 136 11.30 10.13 2.76
CA PHE A 136 11.07 9.19 1.67
C PHE A 136 11.73 7.81 1.87
N LEU A 137 12.87 7.73 2.55
CA LEU A 137 13.41 6.44 3.01
C LEU A 137 12.45 5.74 3.98
N LEU A 138 11.85 6.47 4.93
CA LEU A 138 10.88 5.91 5.87
C LEU A 138 9.58 5.48 5.19
N ILE A 139 9.07 6.25 4.22
CA ILE A 139 7.91 5.88 3.39
C ILE A 139 8.20 4.58 2.65
N GLY A 140 9.44 4.37 2.19
CA GLY A 140 9.90 3.14 1.58
C GLY A 140 9.72 1.91 2.48
N CYS A 141 9.91 2.04 3.79
CA CYS A 141 9.67 0.94 4.74
C CYS A 141 8.19 0.49 4.73
N GLY A 142 7.25 1.45 4.75
CA GLY A 142 5.82 1.18 4.66
C GLY A 142 5.46 0.52 3.33
N TRP A 143 6.01 1.01 2.23
CA TRP A 143 5.79 0.49 0.89
C TRP A 143 6.22 -0.97 0.76
N ALA A 144 7.43 -1.32 1.19
CA ALA A 144 7.93 -2.70 1.14
C ALA A 144 7.00 -3.67 1.89
N ALA A 145 6.59 -3.30 3.10
CA ALA A 145 5.74 -4.16 3.93
C ALA A 145 4.32 -4.31 3.38
N MET A 146 3.71 -3.22 2.87
CA MET A 146 2.35 -3.30 2.34
C MET A 146 2.24 -4.11 1.04
N LEU A 147 3.34 -4.29 0.31
CA LEU A 147 3.36 -5.17 -0.86
C LEU A 147 3.54 -6.64 -0.47
N ALA A 148 4.36 -6.95 0.51
CA ALA A 148 4.73 -8.33 0.85
C ALA A 148 3.79 -8.96 1.89
N MET A 149 3.54 -8.27 3.01
CA MET A 149 2.88 -8.85 4.18
C MET A 149 1.41 -9.25 3.97
N PRO A 150 0.56 -8.49 3.27
CA PRO A 150 -0.84 -8.86 3.08
C PRO A 150 -1.01 -10.19 2.38
N PHE A 151 -0.23 -10.43 1.33
CA PHE A 151 -0.29 -11.70 0.61
C PHE A 151 0.18 -12.87 1.47
N THR A 152 1.21 -12.68 2.30
CA THR A 152 1.65 -13.70 3.26
C THR A 152 0.55 -14.07 4.25
N PHE A 153 -0.15 -13.10 4.85
CA PHE A 153 -1.25 -13.36 5.77
C PHE A 153 -2.44 -14.04 5.10
N VAL A 154 -2.78 -13.62 3.88
CA VAL A 154 -3.93 -14.15 3.16
C VAL A 154 -3.65 -15.55 2.63
N THR A 155 -2.49 -15.82 2.07
CA THR A 155 -2.12 -17.17 1.60
C THR A 155 -2.09 -18.18 2.75
N ASN A 156 -1.50 -17.82 3.90
CA ASN A 156 -1.49 -18.66 5.08
C ASN A 156 -2.91 -18.94 5.61
N ALA A 157 -3.81 -17.92 5.56
CA ALA A 157 -5.19 -18.09 6.01
C ALA A 157 -6.05 -18.93 5.04
N LEU A 158 -5.68 -18.96 3.76
CA LEU A 158 -6.36 -19.74 2.71
C LEU A 158 -5.82 -21.17 2.58
N GLU A 159 -4.83 -21.55 3.36
CA GLU A 159 -4.29 -22.92 3.36
C GLU A 159 -5.40 -23.92 3.69
N GLY A 160 -5.65 -24.86 2.77
CA GLY A 160 -6.75 -25.84 2.87
C GLY A 160 -8.13 -25.36 2.39
N TYR A 161 -8.23 -24.13 1.92
CA TYR A 161 -9.50 -23.57 1.40
C TYR A 161 -9.63 -23.83 -0.11
N GLY A 162 -9.59 -24.66 -0.84
CA GLY A 162 -9.77 -24.72 -2.30
C GLY A 162 -9.84 -23.34 -3.02
N HIS A 163 -9.68 -23.30 -4.32
CA HIS A 163 -9.81 -22.06 -5.13
C HIS A 163 -8.88 -20.90 -4.72
N MET A 164 -7.68 -21.19 -4.21
CA MET A 164 -6.73 -20.15 -3.74
C MET A 164 -6.51 -19.03 -4.77
N GLY A 165 -6.35 -19.37 -6.06
CA GLY A 165 -6.16 -18.39 -7.12
C GLY A 165 -7.35 -17.41 -7.26
N ALA A 166 -8.60 -17.93 -7.13
CA ALA A 166 -9.79 -17.09 -7.17
C ALA A 166 -9.87 -16.14 -5.96
N TYR A 167 -9.52 -16.63 -4.76
CA TYR A 167 -9.43 -15.78 -3.56
C TYR A 167 -8.37 -14.67 -3.70
N LEU A 168 -7.19 -14.98 -4.24
CA LEU A 168 -6.15 -13.98 -4.46
C LEU A 168 -6.56 -12.97 -5.54
N GLY A 169 -7.29 -13.41 -6.57
CA GLY A 169 -7.91 -12.52 -7.56
C GLY A 169 -8.91 -11.55 -6.91
N LEU A 170 -9.79 -12.04 -6.03
CA LEU A 170 -10.73 -11.22 -5.28
C LEU A 170 -10.02 -10.28 -4.29
N PHE A 171 -8.89 -10.74 -3.71
CA PHE A 171 -8.09 -9.92 -2.80
C PHE A 171 -7.48 -8.69 -3.50
N ASN A 172 -7.23 -8.74 -4.81
CA ASN A 172 -6.83 -7.54 -5.56
C ASN A 172 -7.89 -6.43 -5.53
N GLY A 173 -9.16 -6.75 -5.26
CA GLY A 173 -10.18 -5.73 -4.98
C GLY A 173 -9.83 -4.84 -3.80
N THR A 174 -9.09 -5.34 -2.81
CA THR A 174 -8.60 -4.55 -1.66
C THR A 174 -7.51 -3.55 -2.04
N ILE A 175 -6.98 -3.64 -3.25
CA ILE A 175 -6.06 -2.67 -3.85
C ILE A 175 -6.84 -1.60 -4.61
N CYS A 176 -7.77 -2.02 -5.47
CA CYS A 176 -8.47 -1.12 -6.38
C CYS A 176 -9.54 -0.27 -5.68
N ILE A 177 -10.36 -0.89 -4.80
CA ILE A 177 -11.47 -0.21 -4.12
C ILE A 177 -11.00 1.00 -3.29
N PRO A 178 -9.97 0.87 -2.42
CA PRO A 178 -9.49 2.03 -1.66
C PRO A 178 -8.97 3.16 -2.53
N GLN A 179 -8.32 2.85 -3.64
CA GLN A 179 -7.83 3.87 -4.57
C GLN A 179 -8.98 4.62 -5.25
N ILE A 180 -10.05 3.91 -5.66
CA ILE A 180 -11.26 4.55 -6.22
C ILE A 180 -11.90 5.47 -5.17
N VAL A 181 -12.08 4.97 -3.94
CA VAL A 181 -12.67 5.77 -2.84
C VAL A 181 -11.80 6.97 -2.51
N ALA A 182 -10.48 6.79 -2.39
CA ALA A 182 -9.55 7.87 -2.10
C ALA A 182 -9.48 8.91 -3.22
N ALA A 183 -9.55 8.49 -4.48
CA ALA A 183 -9.61 9.41 -5.63
C ALA A 183 -10.89 10.26 -5.60
N LEU A 184 -12.05 9.67 -5.30
CA LEU A 184 -13.32 10.39 -5.20
C LEU A 184 -13.35 11.37 -4.02
N LEU A 185 -12.73 11.02 -2.90
CA LEU A 185 -12.76 11.82 -1.68
C LEU A 185 -11.58 12.82 -1.58
N GLY A 186 -10.53 12.65 -2.38
CA GLY A 186 -9.28 13.41 -2.25
C GLY A 186 -9.47 14.93 -2.27
N GLY A 187 -10.26 15.45 -3.22
CA GLY A 187 -10.55 16.88 -3.30
C GLY A 187 -11.36 17.40 -2.12
N ILE A 188 -12.31 16.60 -1.61
CA ILE A 188 -13.11 16.94 -0.42
C ILE A 188 -12.20 17.00 0.80
N ILE A 189 -11.37 15.98 1.00
CA ILE A 189 -10.43 15.92 2.13
C ILE A 189 -9.43 17.09 2.06
N LEU A 190 -8.87 17.38 0.88
CA LEU A 190 -7.97 18.51 0.68
C LEU A 190 -8.63 19.83 1.12
N SER A 191 -9.89 20.06 0.75
CA SER A 191 -10.61 21.28 1.17
C SER A 191 -10.83 21.34 2.69
N LEU A 192 -11.04 20.20 3.34
CA LEU A 192 -11.23 20.11 4.80
C LEU A 192 -9.94 20.31 5.60
N VAL A 193 -8.80 19.92 5.05
CA VAL A 193 -7.49 20.05 5.72
C VAL A 193 -6.75 21.36 5.40
N GLY A 194 -7.45 22.32 4.79
CA GLY A 194 -6.93 23.69 4.59
C GLY A 194 -6.44 23.98 3.16
N SER A 195 -6.73 23.12 2.19
CA SER A 195 -6.44 23.30 0.75
C SER A 195 -4.95 23.32 0.37
N ALA A 196 -4.03 23.16 1.30
CA ALA A 196 -2.61 22.99 1.03
C ALA A 196 -2.31 21.53 0.69
N GLU A 197 -1.67 21.27 -0.46
CA GLU A 197 -1.34 19.89 -0.87
C GLU A 197 -0.36 19.23 0.12
N ALA A 198 0.50 20.02 0.78
CA ALA A 198 1.35 19.55 1.87
C ALA A 198 0.56 18.93 3.04
N SER A 199 -0.65 19.42 3.34
CA SER A 199 -1.51 18.86 4.38
C SER A 199 -1.99 17.44 4.06
N MET A 200 -2.07 17.07 2.79
CA MET A 200 -2.44 15.71 2.39
C MET A 200 -1.39 14.66 2.76
N MET A 201 -0.15 15.07 3.04
CA MET A 201 0.88 14.18 3.57
C MET A 201 0.53 13.73 5.01
N TYR A 202 -0.05 14.62 5.83
CA TYR A 202 -0.57 14.21 7.16
C TYR A 202 -1.72 13.20 7.03
N VAL A 203 -2.62 13.38 6.05
CA VAL A 203 -3.71 12.45 5.78
C VAL A 203 -3.18 11.08 5.35
N ALA A 204 -2.18 11.06 4.46
CA ALA A 204 -1.50 9.83 4.04
C ALA A 204 -0.81 9.14 5.23
N GLY A 205 -0.12 9.90 6.07
CA GLY A 205 0.52 9.39 7.29
C GLY A 205 -0.49 8.81 8.28
N ALA A 206 -1.57 9.54 8.56
CA ALA A 206 -2.65 9.05 9.42
C ALA A 206 -3.28 7.75 8.89
N SER A 207 -3.48 7.65 7.57
CA SER A 207 -3.99 6.43 6.95
C SER A 207 -3.08 5.23 7.22
N LEU A 208 -1.76 5.37 7.08
CA LEU A 208 -0.83 4.28 7.38
C LEU A 208 -0.83 3.92 8.87
N ILE A 209 -0.89 4.91 9.77
CA ILE A 209 -0.97 4.67 11.23
C ILE A 209 -2.26 3.92 11.59
N ILE A 210 -3.40 4.29 11.01
CA ILE A 210 -4.67 3.55 11.19
C ILE A 210 -4.51 2.12 10.66
N GLY A 211 -3.89 1.95 9.49
CA GLY A 211 -3.54 0.64 8.95
C GLY A 211 -2.71 -0.19 9.95
N ALA A 212 -1.68 0.41 10.55
CA ALA A 212 -0.84 -0.24 11.56
C ALA A 212 -1.63 -0.70 12.79
N VAL A 213 -2.59 0.11 13.25
CA VAL A 213 -3.51 -0.28 14.34
C VAL A 213 -4.38 -1.44 13.90
N CYS A 214 -4.92 -1.43 12.67
CA CYS A 214 -5.74 -2.51 12.14
C CYS A 214 -4.98 -3.85 12.04
N VAL A 215 -3.66 -3.84 11.86
CA VAL A 215 -2.83 -5.07 11.88
C VAL A 215 -2.99 -5.85 13.18
N THR A 216 -3.21 -5.17 14.32
CA THR A 216 -3.38 -5.83 15.62
C THR A 216 -4.60 -6.75 15.66
N ALA A 217 -5.62 -6.48 14.84
CA ALA A 217 -6.83 -7.30 14.74
C ALA A 217 -6.63 -8.60 13.94
N ILE A 218 -5.54 -8.75 13.19
CA ILE A 218 -5.19 -9.98 12.48
C ILE A 218 -4.85 -11.04 13.53
N LYS A 219 -5.44 -12.23 13.41
CA LYS A 219 -5.07 -13.37 14.29
C LYS A 219 -3.92 -14.12 13.65
N ASP A 220 -2.84 -14.34 14.40
CA ASP A 220 -1.84 -15.35 14.03
C ASP A 220 -2.47 -16.74 14.23
N LYS A 221 -2.21 -17.64 13.29
CA LYS A 221 -2.45 -19.06 13.51
C LYS A 221 -1.33 -19.63 14.36
#